data_cdd86f6e3f8c4931a098830bde99b627
#
_entry.id   cdd86f6e3f8c4931a098830bde99b627
#
_cell.length_a   1.000
_cell.length_b   1.000
_cell.length_c   1.000
_cell.angle_alpha   90.00
_cell.angle_beta   90.00
_cell.angle_gamma   90.00
#
_symmetry.space_group_name_H-M   'P 1'
#
loop_
_entity.id
_entity.type
_entity.pdbx_description
1 polymer ?
#
loop_
_entity_poly.entity_id
_entity_poly.type
_entity_poly.pdbx_seq_one_letter_code
_entity_poly.pdbx_strand_id
1 'polypeptide(L)'
;MNARERYNRLATGRSQFLDKARDCSSLTLPYLITQDDNTRSNHKNLITPWQSVGAKVVVTLAAKLMLALLPPQTTFFKLQVRDDKLGEELDPSIRSELDLSFSKIERMIMDYIAASNDRVVIHQALKHLIVGGNALIFMGKDGLKNFPLNRFVVNRDGNGNVLEIVTKELISRKVLGLDLPEPGEESANDSSKSSNDDDVEVYTCVKLDEKSGRWVWYQECFDKIIPGSRSTAPKNASPWLPLRFNTVDGEDYGRGRVEEFIGDLKSLEGLSQALVEGSAAAAKVVFLVSPSSTTKPQTIAQAGNGAIVQGRPEDVAVIQVGKTADFATAANLAQQIERRISDAFLTMNVRQAERVTAEEVRLTQMELEQQLGGIFSLLTVEFLIPYLNRTLLILQRSNQIPKLPKDLVRPSIVAGVNALGRGQDRESLTQFIGTIAQTLGPEALMHFINPSEAIKRLAAAQGIDVLNLVKTEEQIQQEQQQQQQQAAQQAMLEQAGQIAGSPMMDPSKNPEGTDALGEQIVEAQEQQQEPPQE
;
A
#
# COMPACT_ATOMS: atom_id res chain seq x y z
N MET A 1 8.34 -9.05 -37.33
CA MET A 1 7.89 -7.77 -36.76
C MET A 1 8.77 -7.49 -35.56
N ASN A 2 9.56 -6.43 -35.62
CA ASN A 2 10.48 -6.03 -34.54
C ASN A 2 9.72 -5.36 -33.39
N ALA A 3 10.36 -5.14 -32.23
CA ALA A 3 9.70 -4.59 -31.06
C ALA A 3 9.22 -3.15 -31.27
N ARG A 4 9.99 -2.35 -32.06
CA ARG A 4 9.63 -0.96 -32.42
C ARG A 4 8.33 -0.93 -33.25
N GLU A 5 8.23 -1.71 -34.31
CA GLU A 5 7.01 -1.79 -35.14
C GLU A 5 5.82 -2.26 -34.32
N ARG A 6 6.04 -3.22 -33.43
CA ARG A 6 4.98 -3.72 -32.55
C ARG A 6 4.51 -2.66 -31.57
N TYR A 7 5.45 -1.93 -30.97
CA TYR A 7 5.12 -0.78 -30.09
C TYR A 7 4.27 0.25 -30.84
N ASN A 8 4.72 0.68 -32.02
CA ASN A 8 4.02 1.72 -32.79
C ASN A 8 2.60 1.28 -33.18
N ARG A 9 2.41 0.02 -33.56
CA ARG A 9 1.09 -0.53 -33.87
C ARG A 9 0.15 -0.51 -32.68
N LEU A 10 0.63 -0.94 -31.50
CA LEU A 10 -0.19 -0.93 -30.27
C LEU A 10 -0.39 0.49 -29.72
N ALA A 11 0.56 1.41 -29.96
CA ALA A 11 0.46 2.80 -29.55
C ALA A 11 -0.70 3.54 -30.23
N THR A 12 -1.08 3.15 -31.44
CA THR A 12 -2.25 3.71 -32.12
C THR A 12 -3.54 3.44 -31.32
N GLY A 13 -3.74 2.24 -30.79
CA GLY A 13 -4.89 1.91 -29.93
C GLY A 13 -4.87 2.63 -28.58
N ARG A 14 -3.66 2.98 -28.08
CA ARG A 14 -3.48 3.70 -26.81
C ARG A 14 -3.75 5.20 -26.92
N SER A 15 -3.68 5.79 -28.12
CA SER A 15 -3.65 7.27 -28.30
C SER A 15 -4.76 8.00 -27.57
N GLN A 16 -6.01 7.55 -27.70
CA GLN A 16 -7.16 8.17 -27.06
C GLN A 16 -7.06 8.17 -25.52
N PHE A 17 -6.58 7.08 -24.93
CA PHE A 17 -6.36 6.97 -23.48
C PHE A 17 -5.23 7.88 -23.02
N LEU A 18 -4.16 7.98 -23.81
CA LEU A 18 -3.02 8.83 -23.51
C LEU A 18 -3.39 10.32 -23.56
N ASP A 19 -4.16 10.75 -24.56
CA ASP A 19 -4.61 12.14 -24.68
C ASP A 19 -5.53 12.53 -23.52
N LYS A 20 -6.45 11.65 -23.13
CA LYS A 20 -7.27 11.85 -21.92
C LYS A 20 -6.43 11.92 -20.65
N ALA A 21 -5.44 11.05 -20.52
CA ALA A 21 -4.55 11.03 -19.37
C ALA A 21 -3.67 12.30 -19.29
N ARG A 22 -3.26 12.86 -20.43
CA ARG A 22 -2.56 14.15 -20.53
C ARG A 22 -3.45 15.31 -20.08
N ASP A 23 -4.71 15.33 -20.54
CA ASP A 23 -5.70 16.32 -20.12
C ASP A 23 -5.91 16.26 -18.59
N CYS A 24 -6.10 15.05 -18.04
CA CYS A 24 -6.24 14.84 -16.60
C CYS A 24 -5.00 15.28 -15.82
N SER A 25 -3.81 14.97 -16.34
CA SER A 25 -2.54 15.34 -15.73
C SER A 25 -2.35 16.85 -15.71
N SER A 26 -2.70 17.55 -16.80
CA SER A 26 -2.57 19.03 -16.91
C SER A 26 -3.38 19.79 -15.87
N LEU A 27 -4.53 19.25 -15.43
CA LEU A 27 -5.40 19.84 -14.42
C LEU A 27 -5.13 19.38 -12.99
N THR A 28 -4.23 18.40 -12.79
CA THR A 28 -3.92 17.84 -11.48
C THR A 28 -2.44 17.91 -11.17
N LEU A 29 -1.65 16.97 -11.69
CA LEU A 29 -0.22 16.84 -11.49
C LEU A 29 0.49 16.81 -12.86
N PRO A 30 0.79 17.97 -13.47
CA PRO A 30 1.30 18.07 -14.84
C PRO A 30 2.61 17.31 -15.12
N TYR A 31 3.38 17.02 -14.07
CA TYR A 31 4.63 16.29 -14.17
C TYR A 31 4.48 14.77 -14.34
N LEU A 32 3.28 14.20 -14.10
CA LEU A 32 3.07 12.75 -14.18
C LEU A 32 3.06 12.25 -15.63
N ILE A 33 2.25 12.87 -16.48
CA ILE A 33 2.10 12.52 -17.89
C ILE A 33 2.24 13.80 -18.69
N THR A 34 3.42 14.02 -19.23
CA THR A 34 3.74 15.24 -19.97
C THR A 34 3.22 15.21 -21.40
N GLN A 35 3.01 16.39 -22.00
CA GLN A 35 2.61 16.50 -23.40
C GLN A 35 3.70 15.98 -24.35
N ASP A 36 4.97 16.18 -24.00
CA ASP A 36 6.09 15.69 -24.75
C ASP A 36 6.48 14.27 -24.34
N ASP A 37 6.64 13.39 -25.32
CA ASP A 37 7.12 12.01 -25.09
C ASP A 37 8.63 11.93 -24.82
N ASN A 38 9.36 13.04 -24.89
CA ASN A 38 10.76 13.13 -24.60
C ASN A 38 11.05 12.90 -23.12
N THR A 39 11.57 11.73 -22.81
CA THR A 39 11.68 11.21 -21.46
C THR A 39 12.80 11.80 -20.63
N ARG A 40 13.79 12.45 -21.27
CA ARG A 40 14.97 13.01 -20.61
C ARG A 40 15.13 14.52 -20.70
N SER A 41 14.17 15.24 -21.27
CA SER A 41 14.25 16.69 -21.30
C SER A 41 14.13 17.25 -19.87
N ASN A 42 15.22 17.86 -19.38
CA ASN A 42 15.25 18.56 -18.10
C ASN A 42 14.44 19.88 -18.14
N HIS A 43 14.08 20.34 -19.34
CA HIS A 43 13.36 21.58 -19.58
C HIS A 43 11.98 21.29 -20.18
N LYS A 44 11.09 20.73 -19.35
CA LYS A 44 9.70 20.57 -19.73
C LYS A 44 8.94 21.82 -19.31
N ASN A 45 8.35 22.53 -20.24
CA ASN A 45 7.37 23.57 -19.92
C ASN A 45 6.12 22.88 -19.37
N LEU A 46 6.00 22.82 -18.04
CA LEU A 46 4.82 22.30 -17.39
C LEU A 46 3.79 23.40 -17.27
N ILE A 47 2.55 23.09 -17.67
CA ILE A 47 1.41 23.97 -17.45
C ILE A 47 1.17 24.04 -15.94
N THR A 48 1.03 25.26 -15.39
CA THR A 48 0.68 25.45 -13.99
C THR A 48 -0.82 25.71 -13.90
N PRO A 49 -1.61 24.83 -13.26
CA PRO A 49 -3.04 25.06 -13.09
C PRO A 49 -3.32 26.29 -12.20
N TRP A 50 -4.42 26.99 -12.47
CA TRP A 50 -4.90 28.10 -11.65
C TRP A 50 -5.51 27.64 -10.31
N GLN A 51 -5.90 26.37 -10.21
CA GLN A 51 -6.44 25.75 -9.02
C GLN A 51 -5.49 24.67 -8.49
N SER A 52 -5.47 24.46 -7.18
CA SER A 52 -4.65 23.44 -6.50
C SER A 52 -5.46 22.23 -6.02
N VAL A 53 -6.78 22.28 -6.18
CA VAL A 53 -7.69 21.23 -5.70
C VAL A 53 -7.40 19.90 -6.37
N GLY A 54 -7.17 19.90 -7.70
CA GLY A 54 -6.84 18.71 -8.45
C GLY A 54 -5.59 17.99 -7.93
N ALA A 55 -4.54 18.74 -7.64
CA ALA A 55 -3.32 18.17 -7.05
C ALA A 55 -3.56 17.60 -5.65
N LYS A 56 -4.26 18.36 -4.79
CA LYS A 56 -4.58 17.98 -3.41
C LYS A 56 -5.37 16.66 -3.36
N VAL A 57 -6.43 16.53 -4.16
CA VAL A 57 -7.30 15.35 -4.13
C VAL A 57 -6.58 14.10 -4.63
N VAL A 58 -5.76 14.20 -5.67
CA VAL A 58 -4.97 13.07 -6.19
C VAL A 58 -3.95 12.59 -5.16
N VAL A 59 -3.20 13.50 -4.54
CA VAL A 59 -2.19 13.14 -3.54
C VAL A 59 -2.83 12.51 -2.30
N THR A 60 -3.95 13.07 -1.83
CA THR A 60 -4.67 12.55 -0.67
C THR A 60 -5.25 11.16 -0.95
N LEU A 61 -5.90 10.96 -2.10
CA LEU A 61 -6.44 9.64 -2.47
C LEU A 61 -5.33 8.60 -2.65
N ALA A 62 -4.22 8.96 -3.28
CA ALA A 62 -3.07 8.05 -3.43
C ALA A 62 -2.49 7.64 -2.07
N ALA A 63 -2.39 8.57 -1.11
CA ALA A 63 -1.93 8.26 0.23
C ALA A 63 -2.90 7.32 0.98
N LYS A 64 -4.21 7.54 0.87
CA LYS A 64 -5.23 6.66 1.46
C LYS A 64 -5.21 5.26 0.86
N LEU A 65 -5.14 5.14 -0.48
CA LEU A 65 -5.01 3.86 -1.16
C LEU A 65 -3.72 3.13 -0.76
N MET A 66 -2.62 3.86 -0.63
CA MET A 66 -1.35 3.28 -0.18
C MET A 66 -1.44 2.66 1.21
N LEU A 67 -2.07 3.37 2.15
CA LEU A 67 -2.28 2.86 3.52
C LEU A 67 -3.20 1.64 3.56
N ALA A 68 -4.20 1.61 2.69
CA ALA A 68 -5.16 0.52 2.62
C ALA A 68 -4.59 -0.74 1.93
N LEU A 69 -3.76 -0.57 0.88
CA LEU A 69 -3.17 -1.69 0.14
C LEU A 69 -1.93 -2.26 0.85
N LEU A 70 -1.06 -1.38 1.38
CA LEU A 70 0.20 -1.74 2.01
C LEU A 70 0.37 -1.02 3.35
N PRO A 71 -0.38 -1.41 4.38
CA PRO A 71 -0.25 -0.82 5.70
C PRO A 71 1.17 -1.00 6.24
N PRO A 72 1.75 0.02 6.95
CA PRO A 72 3.13 -0.05 7.40
C PRO A 72 3.37 -0.99 8.59
N GLN A 73 2.37 -1.16 9.45
CA GLN A 73 2.51 -1.84 10.74
C GLN A 73 1.80 -3.20 10.81
N THR A 74 0.93 -3.50 9.85
CA THR A 74 0.15 -4.74 9.85
C THR A 74 0.39 -5.51 8.57
N THR A 75 0.40 -6.84 8.66
CA THR A 75 0.47 -7.70 7.47
C THR A 75 -0.81 -7.56 6.66
N PHE A 76 -0.68 -7.33 5.35
CA PHE A 76 -1.83 -7.20 4.43
C PHE A 76 -2.20 -8.53 3.75
N PHE A 77 -1.53 -9.61 4.08
CA PHE A 77 -1.77 -10.95 3.55
C PHE A 77 -1.55 -12.02 4.63
N LYS A 78 -2.09 -13.21 4.40
CA LYS A 78 -1.83 -14.43 5.18
C LYS A 78 -1.44 -15.55 4.24
N LEU A 79 -0.50 -16.38 4.67
CA LEU A 79 -0.20 -17.64 4.01
C LEU A 79 -1.15 -18.69 4.59
N GLN A 80 -1.89 -19.37 3.71
CA GLN A 80 -2.84 -20.40 4.11
C GLN A 80 -2.56 -21.69 3.36
N VAL A 81 -2.74 -22.80 4.03
CA VAL A 81 -2.73 -24.12 3.40
C VAL A 81 -4.05 -24.30 2.63
N ARG A 82 -3.96 -24.91 1.47
CA ARG A 82 -5.15 -25.27 0.68
C ARG A 82 -5.79 -26.51 1.26
N ASP A 83 -6.92 -26.35 1.91
CA ASP A 83 -7.70 -27.44 2.52
C ASP A 83 -8.21 -28.45 1.46
N ASP A 84 -8.36 -28.03 0.19
CA ASP A 84 -8.85 -28.86 -0.93
C ASP A 84 -7.87 -29.97 -1.37
N LYS A 85 -6.60 -29.90 -0.96
CA LYS A 85 -5.57 -30.90 -1.33
C LYS A 85 -5.02 -31.73 -0.17
N LEU A 86 -5.31 -31.35 1.03
CA LEU A 86 -5.00 -32.11 2.24
C LEU A 86 -6.28 -32.82 2.67
N GLY A 87 -6.33 -34.14 2.48
CA GLY A 87 -7.43 -34.97 2.97
C GLY A 87 -7.72 -34.70 4.44
N GLU A 88 -8.92 -34.97 4.85
CA GLU A 88 -9.69 -34.49 6.00
C GLU A 88 -9.06 -34.41 7.39
N GLU A 89 -7.79 -34.82 7.62
CA GLU A 89 -7.22 -34.81 8.98
C GLU A 89 -5.73 -34.40 9.02
N LEU A 90 -5.48 -33.09 9.00
CA LEU A 90 -4.25 -32.59 9.63
C LEU A 90 -4.47 -32.51 11.13
N ASP A 91 -3.63 -33.23 11.87
CA ASP A 91 -3.56 -33.12 13.32
C ASP A 91 -3.51 -31.64 13.74
N PRO A 92 -4.33 -31.18 14.68
CA PRO A 92 -4.38 -29.79 15.13
C PRO A 92 -3.03 -29.24 15.58
N SER A 93 -2.14 -30.10 16.09
CA SER A 93 -0.78 -29.74 16.47
C SER A 93 0.08 -29.33 15.26
N ILE A 94 0.04 -30.11 14.17
CA ILE A 94 0.76 -29.83 12.92
C ILE A 94 0.25 -28.53 12.28
N ARG A 95 -1.06 -28.29 12.33
CA ARG A 95 -1.66 -27.06 11.82
C ARG A 95 -1.17 -25.82 12.58
N SER A 96 -1.06 -25.92 13.91
CA SER A 96 -0.53 -24.83 14.75
C SER A 96 0.95 -24.52 14.45
N GLU A 97 1.78 -25.54 14.22
CA GLU A 97 3.20 -25.34 13.84
C GLU A 97 3.37 -24.73 12.46
N LEU A 98 2.52 -25.13 11.50
CA LEU A 98 2.51 -24.53 10.16
C LEU A 98 2.10 -23.05 10.21
N ASP A 99 1.08 -22.69 10.98
CA ASP A 99 0.62 -21.31 11.13
C ASP A 99 1.70 -20.43 11.78
N LEU A 100 2.45 -20.96 12.76
CA LEU A 100 3.62 -20.30 13.34
C LEU A 100 4.72 -20.07 12.33
N SER A 101 5.02 -21.09 11.52
CA SER A 101 6.03 -21.00 10.45
C SER A 101 5.64 -19.98 9.38
N PHE A 102 4.36 -19.94 9.00
CA PHE A 102 3.84 -18.95 8.06
C PHE A 102 3.90 -17.54 8.61
N SER A 103 3.58 -17.34 9.88
CA SER A 103 3.67 -16.03 10.53
C SER A 103 5.11 -15.49 10.53
N LYS A 104 6.12 -16.35 10.70
CA LYS A 104 7.53 -15.96 10.56
C LYS A 104 7.87 -15.53 9.13
N ILE A 105 7.41 -16.29 8.13
CA ILE A 105 7.63 -15.97 6.71
C ILE A 105 6.90 -14.66 6.34
N GLU A 106 5.67 -14.47 6.79
CA GLU A 106 4.91 -13.24 6.60
C GLU A 106 5.68 -12.02 7.13
N ARG A 107 6.25 -12.13 8.33
CA ARG A 107 7.06 -11.08 8.94
C ARG A 107 8.32 -10.79 8.12
N MET A 108 9.05 -11.82 7.68
CA MET A 108 10.23 -11.65 6.84
C MET A 108 9.90 -10.94 5.51
N ILE A 109 8.75 -11.22 4.91
CA ILE A 109 8.27 -10.53 3.71
C ILE A 109 7.98 -9.06 4.01
N MET A 110 7.31 -8.76 5.14
CA MET A 110 7.03 -7.38 5.55
C MET A 110 8.32 -6.60 5.81
N ASP A 111 9.31 -7.21 6.46
CA ASP A 111 10.63 -6.61 6.71
C ASP A 111 11.37 -6.33 5.38
N TYR A 112 11.31 -7.25 4.42
CA TYR A 112 11.84 -7.05 3.07
C TYR A 112 11.18 -5.86 2.36
N ILE A 113 9.84 -5.77 2.39
CA ILE A 113 9.08 -4.66 1.81
C ILE A 113 9.41 -3.33 2.51
N ALA A 114 9.58 -3.35 3.84
CA ALA A 114 9.93 -2.15 4.60
C ALA A 114 11.35 -1.64 4.30
N ALA A 115 12.29 -2.55 4.03
CA ALA A 115 13.67 -2.22 3.68
C ALA A 115 13.84 -1.76 2.21
N SER A 116 12.86 -2.07 1.35
CA SER A 116 12.91 -1.73 -0.09
C SER A 116 12.36 -0.33 -0.37
N ASN A 117 12.56 0.15 -1.61
CA ASN A 117 11.95 1.39 -2.11
C ASN A 117 10.51 1.19 -2.62
N ASP A 118 9.95 0.00 -2.45
CA ASP A 118 8.70 -0.43 -3.07
C ASP A 118 7.55 0.52 -2.77
N ARG A 119 7.42 0.96 -1.52
CA ARG A 119 6.34 1.88 -1.09
C ARG A 119 6.36 3.21 -1.85
N VAL A 120 7.55 3.75 -2.14
CA VAL A 120 7.71 5.01 -2.87
C VAL A 120 7.24 4.85 -4.32
N VAL A 121 7.68 3.77 -4.96
CA VAL A 121 7.35 3.49 -6.37
C VAL A 121 5.87 3.16 -6.53
N ILE A 122 5.29 2.37 -5.61
CA ILE A 122 3.87 2.03 -5.60
C ILE A 122 3.01 3.27 -5.38
N HIS A 123 3.40 4.17 -4.44
CA HIS A 123 2.69 5.43 -4.25
C HIS A 123 2.70 6.30 -5.51
N GLN A 124 3.83 6.32 -6.24
CA GLN A 124 3.90 6.99 -7.55
C GLN A 124 2.98 6.32 -8.58
N ALA A 125 2.98 4.98 -8.65
CA ALA A 125 2.09 4.23 -9.55
C ALA A 125 0.61 4.48 -9.24
N LEU A 126 0.23 4.59 -7.97
CA LEU A 126 -1.14 4.95 -7.56
C LEU A 126 -1.56 6.34 -8.07
N LYS A 127 -0.66 7.33 -8.07
CA LYS A 127 -0.95 8.64 -8.68
C LYS A 127 -1.20 8.51 -10.18
N HIS A 128 -0.41 7.70 -10.90
CA HIS A 128 -0.64 7.44 -12.32
C HIS A 128 -1.97 6.73 -12.58
N LEU A 129 -2.34 5.79 -11.72
CA LEU A 129 -3.62 5.09 -11.77
C LEU A 129 -4.81 6.04 -11.58
N ILE A 130 -4.75 6.90 -10.57
CA ILE A 130 -5.82 7.87 -10.28
C ILE A 130 -6.00 8.87 -11.44
N VAL A 131 -4.89 9.37 -11.98
CA VAL A 131 -4.89 10.41 -13.03
C VAL A 131 -5.15 9.82 -14.41
N GLY A 132 -4.36 8.82 -14.82
CA GLY A 132 -4.37 8.27 -16.19
C GLY A 132 -4.97 6.87 -16.31
N GLY A 133 -5.47 6.30 -15.22
CA GLY A 133 -6.12 4.97 -15.20
C GLY A 133 -5.17 3.80 -15.36
N ASN A 134 -3.89 4.03 -15.68
CA ASN A 134 -2.95 2.98 -16.05
C ASN A 134 -1.55 3.24 -15.47
N ALA A 135 -0.90 2.18 -15.02
CA ALA A 135 0.50 2.18 -14.62
C ALA A 135 1.11 0.80 -14.89
N LEU A 136 2.38 0.75 -15.24
CA LEU A 136 3.12 -0.51 -15.36
C LEU A 136 4.24 -0.52 -14.35
N ILE A 137 4.25 -1.51 -13.46
CA ILE A 137 5.32 -1.73 -12.49
C ILE A 137 6.20 -2.89 -12.99
N PHE A 138 7.50 -2.68 -12.97
CA PHE A 138 8.51 -3.71 -13.20
C PHE A 138 9.25 -4.02 -11.90
N MET A 139 9.30 -5.30 -11.52
CA MET A 139 10.01 -5.81 -10.35
C MET A 139 11.40 -6.30 -10.79
N GLY A 140 12.36 -5.38 -10.81
CA GLY A 140 13.74 -5.64 -11.19
C GLY A 140 14.59 -6.22 -10.06
N LYS A 141 15.90 -6.37 -10.32
CA LYS A 141 16.89 -6.78 -9.30
C LYS A 141 17.18 -5.63 -8.33
N ASP A 142 17.14 -4.39 -8.83
CA ASP A 142 17.48 -3.18 -8.11
C ASP A 142 16.25 -2.52 -7.45
N GLY A 143 15.13 -3.23 -7.38
CA GLY A 143 13.86 -2.76 -6.83
C GLY A 143 12.77 -2.56 -7.87
N LEU A 144 11.72 -1.85 -7.47
CA LEU A 144 10.59 -1.56 -8.36
C LEU A 144 10.89 -0.36 -9.26
N LYS A 145 10.34 -0.41 -10.48
CA LYS A 145 10.34 0.70 -11.45
C LYS A 145 8.94 0.92 -11.98
N ASN A 146 8.47 2.17 -11.95
CA ASN A 146 7.18 2.56 -12.52
C ASN A 146 7.36 3.12 -13.94
N PHE A 147 6.52 2.68 -14.86
CA PHE A 147 6.43 3.18 -16.23
C PHE A 147 5.11 3.95 -16.39
N PRO A 148 5.16 5.24 -16.73
CA PRO A 148 3.97 6.00 -17.07
C PRO A 148 3.36 5.53 -18.40
N LEU A 149 2.08 5.84 -18.63
CA LEU A 149 1.31 5.37 -19.77
C LEU A 149 1.94 5.70 -21.13
N ASN A 150 2.66 6.80 -21.27
CA ASN A 150 3.33 7.18 -22.51
C ASN A 150 4.54 6.30 -22.88
N ARG A 151 5.02 5.44 -21.95
CA ARG A 151 6.22 4.59 -22.14
C ARG A 151 5.91 3.11 -22.31
N PHE A 152 4.68 2.69 -22.24
CA PHE A 152 4.34 1.28 -22.45
C PHE A 152 3.05 1.13 -23.25
N VAL A 153 2.91 -0.01 -23.87
CA VAL A 153 1.70 -0.46 -24.53
C VAL A 153 1.36 -1.87 -24.07
N VAL A 154 0.08 -2.18 -23.98
CA VAL A 154 -0.42 -3.48 -23.55
C VAL A 154 -1.42 -3.98 -24.58
N ASN A 155 -1.43 -5.29 -24.81
CA ASN A 155 -2.47 -6.00 -25.54
C ASN A 155 -3.08 -7.04 -24.61
N ARG A 156 -4.40 -7.07 -24.54
CA ARG A 156 -5.18 -7.99 -23.70
C ARG A 156 -6.11 -8.85 -24.52
N ASP A 157 -6.56 -9.95 -23.96
CA ASP A 157 -7.65 -10.75 -24.55
C ASP A 157 -9.02 -10.17 -24.17
N GLY A 158 -10.10 -10.74 -24.73
CA GLY A 158 -11.47 -10.33 -24.42
C GLY A 158 -11.87 -10.48 -22.95
N ASN A 159 -11.14 -11.27 -22.16
CA ASN A 159 -11.35 -11.43 -20.73
C ASN A 159 -10.48 -10.46 -19.89
N GLY A 160 -9.71 -9.59 -20.53
CA GLY A 160 -8.83 -8.64 -19.89
C GLY A 160 -7.47 -9.22 -19.44
N ASN A 161 -7.15 -10.48 -19.77
CA ASN A 161 -5.84 -11.06 -19.48
C ASN A 161 -4.77 -10.46 -20.38
N VAL A 162 -3.61 -10.22 -19.81
CA VAL A 162 -2.47 -9.66 -20.54
C VAL A 162 -1.82 -10.69 -21.42
N LEU A 163 -1.70 -10.41 -22.71
CA LEU A 163 -1.03 -11.24 -23.70
C LEU A 163 0.37 -10.73 -24.01
N GLU A 164 0.52 -9.41 -24.15
CA GLU A 164 1.76 -8.77 -24.56
C GLU A 164 1.90 -7.39 -23.94
N ILE A 165 3.13 -7.04 -23.56
CA ILE A 165 3.51 -5.69 -23.10
C ILE A 165 4.76 -5.28 -23.88
N VAL A 166 4.81 -4.06 -24.38
CA VAL A 166 6.04 -3.48 -24.95
C VAL A 166 6.31 -2.16 -24.29
N THR A 167 7.53 -1.98 -23.73
CA THR A 167 7.96 -0.73 -23.15
C THR A 167 8.96 -0.03 -24.05
N LYS A 168 8.99 1.30 -23.98
CA LYS A 168 9.96 2.17 -24.66
C LYS A 168 10.73 2.97 -23.61
N GLU A 169 12.06 2.92 -23.66
CA GLU A 169 12.93 3.66 -22.78
C GLU A 169 14.05 4.34 -23.59
N LEU A 170 14.48 5.52 -23.11
CA LEU A 170 15.68 6.16 -23.59
C LEU A 170 16.82 5.86 -22.61
N ILE A 171 17.87 5.20 -23.09
CA ILE A 171 19.01 4.78 -22.30
C ILE A 171 20.28 5.29 -22.97
N SER A 172 21.22 5.83 -22.19
CA SER A 172 22.49 6.28 -22.72
C SER A 172 23.30 5.11 -23.30
N ARG A 173 23.91 5.31 -24.46
CA ARG A 173 24.80 4.33 -25.10
C ARG A 173 25.92 3.86 -24.17
N LYS A 174 26.47 4.78 -23.36
CA LYS A 174 27.53 4.47 -22.38
C LYS A 174 27.08 3.46 -21.34
N VAL A 175 25.82 3.52 -20.93
CA VAL A 175 25.22 2.58 -19.94
C VAL A 175 24.96 1.22 -20.55
N LEU A 176 24.60 1.16 -21.84
CA LEU A 176 24.36 -0.10 -22.54
C LEU A 176 25.63 -0.89 -22.82
N GLY A 177 26.80 -0.23 -22.89
CA GLY A 177 28.10 -0.89 -23.08
C GLY A 177 28.23 -1.74 -24.35
N LEU A 178 27.36 -1.50 -25.33
CA LEU A 178 27.30 -2.26 -26.57
C LEU A 178 28.05 -1.48 -27.69
N ASP A 179 28.77 -2.20 -28.57
CA ASP A 179 29.19 -1.69 -29.87
C ASP A 179 27.96 -1.47 -30.76
N LEU A 180 27.27 -0.36 -30.54
CA LEU A 180 26.09 0.02 -31.28
C LEU A 180 26.55 0.78 -32.56
N PRO A 181 25.89 0.53 -33.72
CA PRO A 181 26.20 1.26 -34.93
C PRO A 181 26.08 2.78 -34.68
N GLU A 182 27.01 3.56 -35.25
CA GLU A 182 26.91 5.02 -35.22
C GLU A 182 25.58 5.46 -35.86
N PRO A 183 24.99 6.58 -35.40
CA PRO A 183 23.79 7.12 -36.02
C PRO A 183 24.11 7.40 -37.48
N GLY A 184 23.48 6.68 -38.40
CA GLY A 184 23.65 6.90 -39.83
C GLY A 184 23.24 8.33 -40.21
N GLU A 185 23.80 8.87 -41.25
CA GLU A 185 23.56 10.21 -41.77
C GLU A 185 22.09 10.51 -42.11
N GLU A 186 21.25 9.48 -42.25
CA GLU A 186 19.79 9.64 -42.44
C GLU A 186 19.04 10.28 -41.26
N SER A 187 19.68 10.33 -40.09
CA SER A 187 19.11 11.00 -38.90
C SER A 187 19.44 12.50 -38.84
N ALA A 188 20.19 13.03 -39.81
CA ALA A 188 20.66 14.40 -39.77
C ALA A 188 19.60 15.45 -40.10
N ASN A 189 18.43 15.04 -40.66
CA ASN A 189 17.37 15.96 -41.07
C ASN A 189 16.24 16.15 -40.07
N ASP A 190 16.33 15.51 -38.91
CA ASP A 190 15.31 15.70 -37.88
C ASP A 190 15.74 16.83 -36.92
N SER A 191 15.20 18.04 -37.19
CA SER A 191 15.49 19.28 -36.44
C SER A 191 14.98 19.29 -34.99
N SER A 192 14.55 18.14 -34.45
CA SER A 192 14.17 17.94 -33.05
C SER A 192 15.32 17.36 -32.17
N LYS A 193 16.57 17.40 -32.63
CA LYS A 193 17.72 16.95 -31.84
C LYS A 193 17.90 17.83 -30.62
N SER A 194 17.41 17.32 -29.47
CA SER A 194 17.85 17.80 -28.18
C SER A 194 19.30 17.39 -27.95
N SER A 195 20.06 18.26 -27.34
CA SER A 195 21.52 18.27 -27.14
C SER A 195 22.13 17.11 -26.32
N ASN A 196 21.50 15.94 -26.24
CA ASN A 196 22.06 14.72 -25.64
C ASN A 196 22.17 13.62 -26.70
N ASP A 197 23.19 13.74 -27.55
CA ASP A 197 23.48 12.84 -28.69
C ASP A 197 23.80 11.38 -28.31
N ASP A 198 23.73 11.01 -27.03
CA ASP A 198 24.09 9.68 -26.52
C ASP A 198 22.93 8.75 -26.16
N ASP A 199 21.68 9.19 -26.26
CA ASP A 199 20.51 8.38 -25.84
C ASP A 199 19.92 7.59 -26.99
N VAL A 200 19.68 6.30 -26.76
CA VAL A 200 19.08 5.38 -27.72
C VAL A 200 17.76 4.82 -27.20
N GLU A 201 16.84 4.56 -28.13
CA GLU A 201 15.56 3.91 -27.82
C GLU A 201 15.76 2.41 -27.62
N VAL A 202 15.41 1.94 -26.43
CA VAL A 202 15.41 0.53 -26.08
C VAL A 202 13.97 0.08 -25.88
N TYR A 203 13.59 -0.96 -26.59
CA TYR A 203 12.27 -1.57 -26.50
C TYR A 203 12.36 -2.90 -25.74
N THR A 204 11.56 -3.06 -24.69
CA THR A 204 11.42 -4.36 -24.00
C THR A 204 10.12 -5.01 -24.43
N CYS A 205 10.22 -6.15 -25.08
CA CYS A 205 9.07 -6.94 -25.51
C CYS A 205 8.82 -8.08 -24.53
N VAL A 206 7.63 -8.12 -23.95
CA VAL A 206 7.20 -9.12 -22.96
C VAL A 206 6.00 -9.86 -23.53
N LYS A 207 6.08 -11.18 -23.65
CA LYS A 207 5.01 -12.02 -24.18
C LYS A 207 4.74 -13.21 -23.29
N LEU A 208 3.49 -13.59 -23.20
CA LEU A 208 3.10 -14.87 -22.63
C LEU A 208 3.26 -15.95 -23.71
N ASP A 209 4.17 -16.87 -23.50
CA ASP A 209 4.33 -18.04 -24.38
C ASP A 209 3.28 -19.10 -24.00
N GLU A 210 2.31 -19.28 -24.87
CA GLU A 210 1.20 -20.22 -24.67
C GLU A 210 1.68 -21.68 -24.54
N LYS A 211 2.78 -22.05 -25.22
CA LYS A 211 3.30 -23.42 -25.19
C LYS A 211 3.95 -23.79 -23.87
N SER A 212 4.74 -22.88 -23.32
CA SER A 212 5.44 -23.11 -22.04
C SER A 212 4.66 -22.59 -20.82
N GLY A 213 3.61 -21.80 -21.01
CA GLY A 213 2.87 -21.13 -19.95
C GLY A 213 3.74 -20.15 -19.14
N ARG A 214 4.78 -19.60 -19.76
CA ARG A 214 5.73 -18.69 -19.10
C ARG A 214 5.76 -17.34 -19.76
N TRP A 215 6.03 -16.31 -18.96
CA TRP A 215 6.38 -15.01 -19.49
C TRP A 215 7.81 -15.07 -20.03
N VAL A 216 8.00 -14.57 -21.24
CA VAL A 216 9.30 -14.41 -21.91
C VAL A 216 9.46 -12.96 -22.28
N TRP A 217 10.63 -12.36 -21.99
CA TRP A 217 10.93 -11.00 -22.42
C TRP A 217 12.37 -10.89 -22.89
N TYR A 218 12.58 -9.90 -23.74
CA TYR A 218 13.87 -9.53 -24.28
C TYR A 218 13.88 -8.04 -24.62
N GLN A 219 15.06 -7.48 -24.78
CA GLN A 219 15.25 -6.09 -25.15
C GLN A 219 15.81 -5.98 -26.56
N GLU A 220 15.29 -5.01 -27.31
CA GLU A 220 15.74 -4.66 -28.65
C GLU A 220 16.23 -3.21 -28.71
N CYS A 221 17.31 -3.00 -29.41
CA CYS A 221 17.85 -1.67 -29.75
C CYS A 221 18.30 -1.72 -31.21
N PHE A 222 17.92 -0.72 -32.02
CA PHE A 222 18.17 -0.70 -33.48
C PHE A 222 17.80 -2.00 -34.18
N ASP A 223 16.60 -2.52 -33.90
CA ASP A 223 16.05 -3.74 -34.46
C ASP A 223 16.86 -5.03 -34.19
N LYS A 224 17.81 -4.97 -33.25
CA LYS A 224 18.62 -6.11 -32.82
C LYS A 224 18.35 -6.43 -31.35
N ILE A 225 18.24 -7.72 -31.06
CA ILE A 225 18.09 -8.19 -29.69
C ILE A 225 19.40 -7.97 -28.94
N ILE A 226 19.33 -7.33 -27.77
CA ILE A 226 20.48 -7.11 -26.89
C ILE A 226 20.91 -8.47 -26.31
N PRO A 227 22.19 -8.87 -26.49
CA PRO A 227 22.69 -10.12 -25.95
C PRO A 227 22.51 -10.21 -24.44
N GLY A 228 22.08 -11.37 -23.91
CA GLY A 228 21.85 -11.56 -22.47
C GLY A 228 20.57 -10.93 -21.89
N SER A 229 19.80 -10.17 -22.67
CA SER A 229 18.55 -9.54 -22.21
C SER A 229 17.38 -10.51 -22.09
N ARG A 230 17.44 -11.69 -22.72
CA ARG A 230 16.36 -12.67 -22.70
C ARG A 230 16.19 -13.30 -21.32
N SER A 231 14.97 -13.26 -20.81
CA SER A 231 14.64 -13.80 -19.49
C SER A 231 13.23 -14.38 -19.47
N THR A 232 12.95 -15.21 -18.47
CA THR A 232 11.64 -15.86 -18.31
C THR A 232 11.15 -15.86 -16.87
N ALA A 233 9.83 -15.87 -16.69
CA ALA A 233 9.19 -16.01 -15.38
C ALA A 233 7.96 -16.93 -15.45
N PRO A 234 7.55 -17.54 -14.32
CA PRO A 234 6.30 -18.27 -14.25
C PRO A 234 5.09 -17.37 -14.50
N LYS A 235 3.99 -17.91 -15.01
CA LYS A 235 2.76 -17.15 -15.30
C LYS A 235 2.24 -16.39 -14.09
N ASN A 236 2.24 -17.01 -12.92
CA ASN A 236 1.71 -16.46 -11.67
C ASN A 236 2.68 -15.54 -10.90
N ALA A 237 3.92 -15.38 -11.35
CA ALA A 237 4.95 -14.57 -10.72
C ALA A 237 5.73 -13.74 -11.77
N SER A 238 4.98 -13.06 -12.65
CA SER A 238 5.54 -12.11 -13.62
C SER A 238 6.22 -10.95 -12.90
N PRO A 239 7.38 -10.48 -13.37
CA PRO A 239 7.95 -9.23 -12.89
C PRO A 239 7.28 -7.98 -13.49
N TRP A 240 6.42 -8.14 -14.48
CA TRP A 240 5.72 -7.07 -15.18
C TRP A 240 4.26 -7.04 -14.75
N LEU A 241 3.85 -5.95 -14.10
CA LEU A 241 2.53 -5.76 -13.51
C LEU A 241 1.83 -4.57 -14.18
N PRO A 242 1.07 -4.79 -15.27
CA PRO A 242 0.27 -3.75 -15.91
C PRO A 242 -1.05 -3.57 -15.16
N LEU A 243 -1.17 -2.45 -14.46
CA LEU A 243 -2.26 -2.12 -13.54
C LEU A 243 -3.28 -1.22 -14.21
N ARG A 244 -4.55 -1.41 -13.83
CA ARG A 244 -5.68 -0.55 -14.22
C ARG A 244 -6.39 -0.05 -12.97
N PHE A 245 -6.95 1.16 -13.03
CA PHE A 245 -7.73 1.72 -11.94
C PHE A 245 -9.20 1.31 -12.04
N ASN A 246 -9.82 1.56 -13.17
CA ASN A 246 -11.18 1.14 -13.48
C ASN A 246 -11.21 0.46 -14.85
N THR A 247 -11.96 -0.62 -15.00
CA THR A 247 -11.99 -1.42 -16.23
C THR A 247 -13.32 -1.29 -16.93
N VAL A 248 -13.27 -1.20 -18.25
CA VAL A 248 -14.44 -1.29 -19.13
C VAL A 248 -14.25 -2.52 -20.01
N ASP A 249 -15.31 -3.27 -20.22
CA ASP A 249 -15.28 -4.47 -21.06
C ASP A 249 -14.87 -4.15 -22.50
N GLY A 250 -13.95 -4.95 -23.03
CA GLY A 250 -13.39 -4.74 -24.37
C GLY A 250 -12.31 -3.67 -24.48
N GLU A 251 -11.93 -2.97 -23.40
CA GLU A 251 -10.82 -2.01 -23.40
C GLU A 251 -9.52 -2.63 -22.84
N ASP A 252 -8.41 -2.41 -23.57
CA ASP A 252 -7.08 -2.84 -23.11
C ASP A 252 -6.56 -2.01 -21.95
N TYR A 253 -7.02 -0.76 -21.83
CA TYR A 253 -6.57 0.24 -20.87
C TYR A 253 -7.67 0.58 -19.88
N GLY A 254 -7.26 0.93 -18.65
CA GLY A 254 -8.18 1.39 -17.61
C GLY A 254 -8.48 2.88 -17.70
N ARG A 255 -9.55 3.30 -17.01
CA ARG A 255 -9.99 4.69 -16.85
C ARG A 255 -9.59 5.21 -15.49
N GLY A 256 -9.09 6.46 -15.43
CA GLY A 256 -8.69 7.12 -14.19
C GLY A 256 -9.87 7.76 -13.45
N ARG A 257 -9.74 7.91 -12.12
CA ARG A 257 -10.75 8.62 -11.33
C ARG A 257 -10.91 10.08 -11.74
N VAL A 258 -9.80 10.73 -12.12
CA VAL A 258 -9.82 12.14 -12.57
C VAL A 258 -10.61 12.32 -13.86
N GLU A 259 -10.63 11.33 -14.74
CA GLU A 259 -11.39 11.38 -15.99
C GLU A 259 -12.90 11.55 -15.74
N GLU A 260 -13.44 10.93 -14.68
CA GLU A 260 -14.86 11.02 -14.30
C GLU A 260 -15.25 12.45 -13.87
N PHE A 261 -14.31 13.22 -13.34
CA PHE A 261 -14.52 14.58 -12.81
C PHE A 261 -13.80 15.66 -13.61
N ILE A 262 -13.33 15.34 -14.81
CA ILE A 262 -12.56 16.29 -15.66
C ILE A 262 -13.38 17.54 -16.01
N GLY A 263 -14.70 17.40 -16.17
CA GLY A 263 -15.60 18.52 -16.44
C GLY A 263 -15.64 19.52 -15.28
N ASP A 264 -15.71 19.03 -14.06
CA ASP A 264 -15.70 19.86 -12.85
C ASP A 264 -14.34 20.54 -12.66
N LEU A 265 -13.24 19.82 -12.91
CA LEU A 265 -11.90 20.38 -12.84
C LEU A 265 -11.67 21.47 -13.90
N LYS A 266 -12.14 21.27 -15.14
CA LYS A 266 -12.07 22.30 -16.18
C LYS A 266 -12.90 23.54 -15.84
N SER A 267 -14.08 23.33 -15.25
CA SER A 267 -14.93 24.44 -14.79
C SER A 267 -14.29 25.21 -13.64
N LEU A 268 -13.70 24.51 -12.68
CA LEU A 268 -12.99 25.13 -11.55
C LEU A 268 -11.74 25.88 -12.02
N GLU A 269 -11.00 25.32 -12.98
CA GLU A 269 -9.83 25.97 -13.60
C GLU A 269 -10.22 27.31 -14.23
N GLY A 270 -11.26 27.31 -15.10
CA GLY A 270 -11.74 28.54 -15.75
C GLY A 270 -12.27 29.58 -14.77
N LEU A 271 -13.03 29.15 -13.75
CA LEU A 271 -13.52 30.06 -12.70
C LEU A 271 -12.39 30.65 -11.87
N SER A 272 -11.40 29.84 -11.48
CA SER A 272 -10.24 30.30 -10.71
C SER A 272 -9.42 31.31 -11.51
N GLN A 273 -9.17 31.05 -12.78
CA GLN A 273 -8.50 32.00 -13.69
C GLN A 273 -9.28 33.30 -13.80
N ALA A 274 -10.58 33.23 -14.09
CA ALA A 274 -11.43 34.41 -14.26
C ALA A 274 -11.51 35.25 -12.97
N LEU A 275 -11.57 34.61 -11.81
CA LEU A 275 -11.57 35.31 -10.51
C LEU A 275 -10.26 36.03 -10.23
N VAL A 276 -9.12 35.40 -10.49
CA VAL A 276 -7.80 36.01 -10.26
C VAL A 276 -7.55 37.14 -11.24
N GLU A 277 -7.78 36.93 -12.56
CA GLU A 277 -7.60 37.95 -13.58
C GLU A 277 -8.60 39.10 -13.43
N GLY A 278 -9.87 38.79 -13.14
CA GLY A 278 -10.90 39.77 -12.89
C GLY A 278 -10.64 40.61 -11.63
N SER A 279 -10.18 39.98 -10.55
CA SER A 279 -9.77 40.68 -9.32
C SER A 279 -8.58 41.59 -9.57
N ALA A 280 -7.58 41.13 -10.32
CA ALA A 280 -6.42 41.92 -10.70
C ALA A 280 -6.81 43.11 -11.59
N ALA A 281 -7.77 42.92 -12.51
CA ALA A 281 -8.31 44.00 -13.34
C ALA A 281 -9.14 45.00 -12.51
N ALA A 282 -9.95 44.52 -11.56
CA ALA A 282 -10.76 45.37 -10.68
C ALA A 282 -9.89 46.18 -9.70
N ALA A 283 -8.74 45.68 -9.32
CA ALA A 283 -7.77 46.41 -8.49
C ALA A 283 -7.07 47.54 -9.23
N LYS A 284 -7.11 47.54 -10.58
CA LYS A 284 -6.56 48.64 -11.38
C LYS A 284 -7.59 49.77 -11.45
N VAL A 285 -7.27 50.88 -10.81
CA VAL A 285 -8.04 52.13 -10.90
C VAL A 285 -7.47 52.97 -12.02
N VAL A 286 -8.30 53.30 -13.03
CA VAL A 286 -7.91 54.19 -14.11
C VAL A 286 -8.65 55.52 -13.91
N PHE A 287 -7.90 56.59 -13.82
CA PHE A 287 -8.42 57.93 -13.73
C PHE A 287 -8.55 58.52 -15.15
N LEU A 288 -9.74 58.92 -15.54
CA LEU A 288 -9.96 59.70 -16.74
C LEU A 288 -10.00 61.16 -16.36
N VAL A 289 -9.18 61.97 -17.02
CA VAL A 289 -9.21 63.44 -16.89
C VAL A 289 -9.81 64.01 -18.15
N SER A 290 -10.81 64.84 -18.02
CA SER A 290 -11.46 65.52 -19.15
C SER A 290 -10.44 66.34 -19.94
N PRO A 291 -10.44 66.26 -21.28
CA PRO A 291 -9.52 67.06 -22.12
C PRO A 291 -9.63 68.57 -21.89
N SER A 292 -10.79 69.03 -21.45
CA SER A 292 -11.10 70.46 -21.19
C SER A 292 -10.90 70.87 -19.74
N SER A 293 -10.35 69.97 -18.90
CA SER A 293 -10.23 70.21 -17.49
C SER A 293 -9.06 71.15 -17.15
N THR A 294 -9.22 71.84 -16.03
CA THR A 294 -8.14 72.63 -15.41
C THR A 294 -7.17 71.79 -14.59
N THR A 295 -7.55 70.53 -14.31
CA THR A 295 -6.78 69.58 -13.53
C THR A 295 -5.75 68.88 -14.45
N LYS A 296 -4.45 69.03 -14.11
CA LYS A 296 -3.39 68.42 -14.91
C LYS A 296 -3.19 66.95 -14.53
N PRO A 297 -3.21 66.01 -15.50
CA PRO A 297 -3.04 64.58 -15.21
C PRO A 297 -1.75 64.22 -14.46
N GLN A 298 -0.66 64.95 -14.76
CA GLN A 298 0.64 64.76 -14.10
C GLN A 298 0.61 65.08 -12.61
N THR A 299 -0.19 66.09 -12.22
CA THR A 299 -0.31 66.48 -10.79
C THR A 299 -1.02 65.40 -9.98
N ILE A 300 -2.02 64.75 -10.57
CA ILE A 300 -2.73 63.61 -9.92
C ILE A 300 -1.81 62.40 -9.85
N ALA A 301 -1.07 62.11 -10.93
CA ALA A 301 -0.16 60.96 -10.98
C ALA A 301 1.01 61.06 -10.02
N GLN A 302 1.44 62.28 -9.64
CA GLN A 302 2.52 62.53 -8.71
C GLN A 302 2.05 62.78 -7.28
N ALA A 303 0.74 62.92 -7.09
CA ALA A 303 0.14 63.19 -5.78
C ALA A 303 0.25 61.96 -4.86
N GLY A 304 0.86 62.12 -3.71
CA GLY A 304 0.91 61.10 -2.65
C GLY A 304 -0.41 60.99 -1.89
N ASN A 305 -0.56 59.98 -1.06
CA ASN A 305 -1.75 59.77 -0.24
C ASN A 305 -1.93 60.98 0.73
N GLY A 306 -3.11 61.63 0.67
CA GLY A 306 -3.41 62.85 1.45
C GLY A 306 -2.93 64.17 0.80
N ALA A 307 -2.41 64.19 -0.41
CA ALA A 307 -1.99 65.40 -1.11
C ALA A 307 -3.18 66.30 -1.46
N ILE A 308 -3.00 67.60 -1.34
CA ILE A 308 -3.98 68.62 -1.76
C ILE A 308 -3.66 69.01 -3.21
N VAL A 309 -4.57 68.71 -4.12
CA VAL A 309 -4.42 68.98 -5.54
C VAL A 309 -5.52 70.00 -5.97
N GLN A 310 -5.13 71.03 -6.70
CA GLN A 310 -6.07 72.00 -7.24
C GLN A 310 -6.80 71.41 -8.46
N GLY A 311 -8.13 71.37 -8.42
CA GLY A 311 -8.96 70.85 -9.52
C GLY A 311 -10.44 70.82 -9.14
N ARG A 312 -11.27 70.41 -10.12
CA ARG A 312 -12.70 70.16 -9.90
C ARG A 312 -12.96 68.67 -9.84
N PRO A 313 -13.78 68.19 -8.88
CA PRO A 313 -14.13 66.76 -8.79
C PRO A 313 -14.75 66.19 -10.08
N GLU A 314 -15.46 67.00 -10.83
CA GLU A 314 -16.14 66.65 -12.08
C GLU A 314 -15.17 66.43 -13.25
N ASP A 315 -13.95 66.96 -13.15
CA ASP A 315 -12.90 66.81 -14.18
C ASP A 315 -12.25 65.42 -14.18
N VAL A 316 -12.40 64.65 -13.10
CA VAL A 316 -11.74 63.38 -12.90
C VAL A 316 -12.81 62.30 -12.71
N ALA A 317 -12.95 61.42 -13.68
CA ALA A 317 -13.79 60.26 -13.55
C ALA A 317 -12.91 59.01 -13.22
N VAL A 318 -13.37 58.25 -12.27
CA VAL A 318 -12.72 57.00 -11.89
C VAL A 318 -13.44 55.87 -12.64
N ILE A 319 -12.73 55.19 -13.54
CA ILE A 319 -13.20 53.94 -14.10
C ILE A 319 -12.76 52.78 -13.22
N GLN A 320 -13.73 52.19 -12.55
CA GLN A 320 -13.54 50.99 -11.76
C GLN A 320 -14.52 49.92 -12.26
N VAL A 321 -14.05 48.71 -12.44
CA VAL A 321 -14.89 47.59 -12.86
C VAL A 321 -15.78 47.20 -11.67
N GLY A 322 -17.00 47.74 -11.65
CA GLY A 322 -17.96 47.60 -10.56
C GLY A 322 -18.76 46.27 -10.56
N LYS A 323 -18.14 45.13 -10.89
CA LYS A 323 -18.79 43.79 -10.96
C LYS A 323 -18.62 42.93 -9.70
N THR A 324 -18.69 43.51 -8.50
CA THR A 324 -18.48 42.78 -7.25
C THR A 324 -19.48 41.64 -7.02
N ALA A 325 -20.75 41.81 -7.46
CA ALA A 325 -21.77 40.77 -7.32
C ALA A 325 -21.51 39.57 -8.22
N ASP A 326 -20.98 39.78 -9.44
CA ASP A 326 -20.65 38.69 -10.37
C ASP A 326 -19.46 37.87 -9.85
N PHE A 327 -18.46 38.51 -9.23
CA PHE A 327 -17.33 37.80 -8.59
C PHE A 327 -17.76 36.99 -7.36
N ALA A 328 -18.68 37.47 -6.55
CA ALA A 328 -19.22 36.73 -5.41
C ALA A 328 -19.97 35.47 -5.88
N THR A 329 -20.76 35.56 -6.96
CA THR A 329 -21.45 34.42 -7.55
C THR A 329 -20.46 33.39 -8.10
N ALA A 330 -19.44 33.84 -8.84
CA ALA A 330 -18.40 32.96 -9.39
C ALA A 330 -17.58 32.25 -8.26
N ALA A 331 -17.25 32.98 -7.20
CA ALA A 331 -16.55 32.43 -6.04
C ALA A 331 -17.39 31.36 -5.32
N ASN A 332 -18.69 31.62 -5.13
CA ASN A 332 -19.62 30.64 -4.55
C ASN A 332 -19.73 29.38 -5.40
N LEU A 333 -19.81 29.52 -6.72
CA LEU A 333 -19.85 28.38 -7.64
C LEU A 333 -18.54 27.60 -7.61
N ALA A 334 -17.39 28.26 -7.63
CA ALA A 334 -16.09 27.62 -7.48
C ALA A 334 -15.99 26.82 -6.19
N GLN A 335 -16.46 27.38 -5.07
CA GLN A 335 -16.47 26.69 -3.78
C GLN A 335 -17.40 25.46 -3.76
N GLN A 336 -18.55 25.53 -4.43
CA GLN A 336 -19.46 24.37 -4.57
C GLN A 336 -18.80 23.25 -5.39
N ILE A 337 -18.12 23.59 -6.49
CA ILE A 337 -17.40 22.62 -7.32
C ILE A 337 -16.23 22.01 -6.52
N GLU A 338 -15.46 22.83 -5.78
CA GLU A 338 -14.38 22.35 -4.91
C GLU A 338 -14.89 21.32 -3.88
N ARG A 339 -16.02 21.61 -3.22
CA ARG A 339 -16.63 20.66 -2.27
C ARG A 339 -17.00 19.36 -2.94
N ARG A 340 -17.70 19.42 -4.09
CA ARG A 340 -18.12 18.24 -4.85
C ARG A 340 -16.92 17.37 -5.28
N ILE A 341 -15.84 17.99 -5.77
CA ILE A 341 -14.61 17.27 -6.11
C ILE A 341 -13.97 16.68 -4.85
N SER A 342 -13.88 17.43 -3.76
CA SER A 342 -13.30 16.97 -2.51
C SER A 342 -14.03 15.76 -1.93
N ASP A 343 -15.35 15.78 -1.97
CA ASP A 343 -16.18 14.66 -1.51
C ASP A 343 -15.98 13.43 -2.40
N ALA A 344 -15.97 13.61 -3.72
CA ALA A 344 -15.78 12.53 -4.68
C ALA A 344 -14.42 11.81 -4.57
N PHE A 345 -13.39 12.52 -4.11
CA PHE A 345 -12.05 11.97 -3.87
C PHE A 345 -11.79 11.64 -2.40
N LEU A 346 -12.84 11.60 -1.57
CA LEU A 346 -12.73 11.27 -0.15
C LEU A 346 -11.77 12.16 0.64
N THR A 347 -11.58 13.39 0.17
CA THR A 347 -10.80 14.40 0.89
C THR A 347 -11.63 15.11 1.95
N MET A 348 -12.58 14.40 2.57
CA MET A 348 -13.36 14.96 3.66
C MET A 348 -12.40 15.59 4.68
N ASN A 349 -12.68 16.83 5.02
CA ASN A 349 -12.02 17.48 6.13
C ASN A 349 -12.19 16.57 7.34
N VAL A 350 -11.11 15.89 7.72
CA VAL A 350 -11.01 15.40 9.10
C VAL A 350 -11.27 16.64 9.92
N ARG A 351 -12.48 16.77 10.45
CA ARG A 351 -12.79 17.83 11.40
C ARG A 351 -11.67 17.74 12.40
N GLN A 352 -10.94 18.85 12.59
CA GLN A 352 -9.94 19.00 13.64
C GLN A 352 -10.66 19.00 15.01
N ALA A 353 -11.38 17.92 15.27
CA ALA A 353 -11.87 17.64 16.58
C ALA A 353 -10.73 16.97 17.34
N GLU A 354 -10.27 17.60 18.38
CA GLU A 354 -9.21 17.12 19.29
C GLU A 354 -9.48 15.70 19.85
N ARG A 355 -10.62 15.08 19.55
CA ARG A 355 -11.00 13.73 19.94
C ARG A 355 -11.73 13.03 18.79
N VAL A 356 -10.97 12.47 17.85
CA VAL A 356 -11.51 11.50 16.89
C VAL A 356 -11.73 10.20 17.66
N THR A 357 -12.97 9.75 17.77
CA THR A 357 -13.28 8.48 18.42
C THR A 357 -12.88 7.32 17.50
N ALA A 358 -12.53 6.17 18.06
CA ALA A 358 -12.22 4.95 17.29
C ALA A 358 -13.38 4.57 16.34
N GLU A 359 -14.62 4.87 16.72
CA GLU A 359 -15.83 4.63 15.92
C GLU A 359 -15.90 5.56 14.69
N GLU A 360 -15.46 6.81 14.80
CA GLU A 360 -15.45 7.75 13.66
C GLU A 360 -14.39 7.35 12.63
N VAL A 361 -13.24 6.85 13.07
CA VAL A 361 -12.23 6.24 12.20
C VAL A 361 -12.80 5.03 11.48
N ARG A 362 -13.55 4.17 12.18
CA ARG A 362 -14.17 2.97 11.62
C ARG A 362 -15.22 3.32 10.56
N LEU A 363 -16.09 4.29 10.82
CA LEU A 363 -17.09 4.76 9.85
C LEU A 363 -16.45 5.34 8.59
N THR A 364 -15.40 6.16 8.75
CA THR A 364 -14.66 6.73 7.61
C THR A 364 -14.01 5.62 6.77
N GLN A 365 -13.55 4.56 7.39
CA GLN A 365 -12.97 3.41 6.70
C GLN A 365 -14.02 2.59 5.96
N MET A 366 -15.19 2.37 6.56
CA MET A 366 -16.33 1.69 5.90
C MET A 366 -16.83 2.48 4.69
N GLU A 367 -16.93 3.81 4.78
CA GLU A 367 -17.27 4.67 3.63
C GLU A 367 -16.25 4.56 2.50
N LEU A 368 -14.97 4.53 2.84
CA LEU A 368 -13.88 4.39 1.88
C LEU A 368 -13.94 3.05 1.15
N GLU A 369 -14.24 1.96 1.87
CA GLU A 369 -14.43 0.65 1.26
C GLU A 369 -15.67 0.59 0.38
N GLN A 370 -16.79 1.14 0.83
CA GLN A 370 -18.03 1.14 0.07
C GLN A 370 -17.86 1.88 -1.27
N GLN A 371 -17.09 2.96 -1.28
CA GLN A 371 -16.85 3.74 -2.50
C GLN A 371 -15.73 3.17 -3.39
N LEU A 372 -14.74 2.51 -2.82
CA LEU A 372 -13.55 2.01 -3.52
C LEU A 372 -13.44 0.49 -3.57
N GLY A 373 -14.42 -0.26 -3.05
CA GLY A 373 -14.37 -1.73 -2.93
C GLY A 373 -14.09 -2.45 -4.25
N GLY A 374 -14.65 -1.98 -5.37
CA GLY A 374 -14.38 -2.52 -6.70
C GLY A 374 -12.92 -2.32 -7.13
N ILE A 375 -12.34 -1.16 -6.80
CA ILE A 375 -10.94 -0.82 -7.11
C ILE A 375 -9.99 -1.68 -6.25
N PHE A 376 -10.31 -1.88 -4.98
CA PHE A 376 -9.54 -2.79 -4.11
C PHE A 376 -9.52 -4.21 -4.64
N SER A 377 -10.67 -4.73 -5.07
CA SER A 377 -10.77 -6.06 -5.66
C SER A 377 -9.92 -6.20 -6.92
N LEU A 378 -9.97 -5.21 -7.81
CA LEU A 378 -9.16 -5.18 -9.03
C LEU A 378 -7.66 -5.10 -8.71
N LEU A 379 -7.25 -4.19 -7.83
CA LEU A 379 -5.85 -4.05 -7.43
C LEU A 379 -5.34 -5.25 -6.62
N THR A 380 -6.21 -5.96 -5.92
CA THR A 380 -5.86 -7.24 -5.29
C THR A 380 -5.45 -8.27 -6.34
N VAL A 381 -6.21 -8.39 -7.42
CA VAL A 381 -5.96 -9.38 -8.49
C VAL A 381 -4.82 -8.95 -9.40
N GLU A 382 -4.77 -7.69 -9.84
CA GLU A 382 -3.77 -7.21 -10.81
C GLU A 382 -2.44 -6.83 -10.14
N PHE A 383 -2.45 -6.45 -8.85
CA PHE A 383 -1.26 -5.97 -8.16
C PHE A 383 -0.84 -6.85 -6.97
N LEU A 384 -1.64 -6.94 -5.90
CA LEU A 384 -1.18 -7.51 -4.63
C LEU A 384 -0.80 -8.99 -4.74
N ILE A 385 -1.63 -9.81 -5.37
CA ILE A 385 -1.37 -11.25 -5.54
C ILE A 385 -0.13 -11.49 -6.40
N PRO A 386 0.03 -10.91 -7.62
CA PRO A 386 1.23 -11.08 -8.41
C PRO A 386 2.49 -10.52 -7.75
N TYR A 387 2.38 -9.39 -7.05
CA TYR A 387 3.47 -8.78 -6.30
C TYR A 387 3.98 -9.72 -5.19
N LEU A 388 3.09 -10.27 -4.37
CA LEU A 388 3.44 -11.23 -3.33
C LEU A 388 4.04 -12.53 -3.88
N ASN A 389 3.43 -13.09 -4.91
CA ASN A 389 3.94 -14.30 -5.56
C ASN A 389 5.36 -14.08 -6.10
N ARG A 390 5.63 -12.89 -6.65
CA ARG A 390 6.97 -12.53 -7.12
C ARG A 390 7.94 -12.32 -5.98
N THR A 391 7.55 -11.62 -4.92
CA THR A 391 8.37 -11.41 -3.73
C THR A 391 8.72 -12.72 -3.04
N LEU A 392 7.75 -13.61 -2.85
CA LEU A 392 7.99 -14.97 -2.36
C LEU A 392 9.02 -15.72 -3.21
N LEU A 393 8.90 -15.65 -4.53
CA LEU A 393 9.84 -16.31 -5.43
C LEU A 393 11.25 -15.71 -5.35
N ILE A 394 11.38 -14.40 -5.16
CA ILE A 394 12.67 -13.72 -4.97
C ILE A 394 13.32 -14.20 -3.67
N LEU A 395 12.59 -14.18 -2.54
CA LEU A 395 13.08 -14.59 -1.24
C LEU A 395 13.42 -16.09 -1.16
N GLN A 396 12.66 -16.95 -1.86
CA GLN A 396 13.01 -18.36 -2.01
C GLN A 396 14.29 -18.59 -2.82
N ARG A 397 14.51 -17.79 -3.87
CA ARG A 397 15.74 -17.89 -4.69
C ARG A 397 16.97 -17.38 -3.97
N SER A 398 16.83 -16.41 -3.08
CA SER A 398 17.91 -15.90 -2.22
C SER A 398 18.13 -16.76 -0.96
N ASN A 399 17.40 -17.89 -0.81
CA ASN A 399 17.45 -18.78 0.36
C ASN A 399 17.15 -18.08 1.70
N GLN A 400 16.44 -16.95 1.68
CA GLN A 400 16.01 -16.26 2.88
C GLN A 400 14.79 -16.94 3.52
N ILE A 401 13.94 -17.55 2.70
CA ILE A 401 12.80 -18.35 3.17
C ILE A 401 12.87 -19.77 2.61
N PRO A 402 12.33 -20.78 3.32
CA PRO A 402 12.27 -22.15 2.84
C PRO A 402 11.44 -22.26 1.57
N LYS A 403 11.71 -23.28 0.76
CA LYS A 403 10.91 -23.56 -0.42
C LYS A 403 9.53 -24.06 -0.02
N LEU A 404 8.54 -23.22 -0.17
CA LEU A 404 7.14 -23.60 0.08
C LEU A 404 6.62 -24.46 -1.07
N PRO A 405 5.88 -25.55 -0.79
CA PRO A 405 5.22 -26.34 -1.82
C PRO A 405 4.17 -25.47 -2.54
N LYS A 406 4.36 -25.20 -3.81
CA LYS A 406 3.52 -24.29 -4.63
C LYS A 406 2.06 -24.69 -4.70
N ASP A 407 1.78 -25.97 -4.54
CA ASP A 407 0.44 -26.53 -4.64
C ASP A 407 -0.32 -26.54 -3.32
N LEU A 408 0.37 -26.38 -2.20
CA LEU A 408 -0.18 -26.47 -0.86
C LEU A 408 -0.37 -25.11 -0.18
N VAL A 409 0.45 -24.10 -0.52
CA VAL A 409 0.44 -22.79 0.15
C VAL A 409 -0.07 -21.72 -0.81
N ARG A 410 -1.07 -20.98 -0.38
CA ARG A 410 -1.63 -19.83 -1.10
C ARG A 410 -1.52 -18.57 -0.26
N PRO A 411 -1.01 -17.46 -0.82
CA PRO A 411 -1.19 -16.17 -0.18
C PRO A 411 -2.66 -15.74 -0.30
N SER A 412 -3.29 -15.50 0.81
CA SER A 412 -4.62 -14.88 0.92
C SER A 412 -4.45 -13.42 1.28
N ILE A 413 -5.01 -12.53 0.47
CA ILE A 413 -4.93 -11.08 0.72
C ILE A 413 -5.94 -10.72 1.79
N VAL A 414 -5.47 -10.06 2.83
CA VAL A 414 -6.26 -9.54 3.95
C VAL A 414 -6.20 -7.99 3.93
N ALA A 415 -6.03 -7.41 2.75
CA ALA A 415 -5.99 -5.95 2.57
C ALA A 415 -7.41 -5.36 2.58
N GLY A 416 -7.52 -4.05 2.84
CA GLY A 416 -8.80 -3.37 2.95
C GLY A 416 -9.39 -3.46 4.36
N VAL A 417 -10.71 -3.42 4.48
CA VAL A 417 -11.43 -3.48 5.77
C VAL A 417 -11.18 -4.79 6.51
N ASN A 418 -10.93 -5.89 5.79
CA ASN A 418 -10.52 -7.15 6.41
C ASN A 418 -9.15 -7.08 7.13
N ALA A 419 -8.27 -6.16 6.77
CA ALA A 419 -7.02 -5.92 7.52
C ALA A 419 -7.29 -5.18 8.85
N LEU A 420 -8.34 -4.37 8.89
CA LEU A 420 -8.84 -3.73 10.10
C LEU A 420 -9.64 -4.69 10.97
N GLY A 421 -10.20 -5.76 10.37
CA GLY A 421 -10.83 -6.86 11.06
C GLY A 421 -9.93 -7.60 12.05
N ARG A 422 -8.60 -7.50 11.94
CA ARG A 422 -7.69 -8.04 12.97
C ARG A 422 -7.71 -7.23 14.27
N GLY A 423 -7.89 -5.92 14.20
CA GLY A 423 -8.22 -5.12 15.36
C GLY A 423 -9.61 -5.51 15.90
N GLN A 424 -10.54 -5.79 15.00
CA GLN A 424 -11.88 -6.29 15.30
C GLN A 424 -11.87 -7.75 15.79
N ASP A 425 -11.05 -8.64 15.22
CA ASP A 425 -10.87 -10.00 15.71
C ASP A 425 -10.34 -10.01 17.15
N ARG A 426 -9.41 -9.10 17.47
CA ARG A 426 -8.96 -8.90 18.85
C ARG A 426 -10.09 -8.40 19.73
N GLU A 427 -10.80 -7.37 19.29
CA GLU A 427 -11.88 -6.75 20.04
C GLU A 427 -13.07 -7.69 20.17
N SER A 428 -13.42 -8.41 19.10
CA SER A 428 -14.44 -9.45 19.10
C SER A 428 -14.05 -10.64 19.99
N LEU A 429 -12.80 -11.09 19.94
CA LEU A 429 -12.31 -12.16 20.81
C LEU A 429 -12.27 -11.70 22.27
N THR A 430 -11.85 -10.47 22.54
CA THR A 430 -11.86 -9.90 23.90
C THR A 430 -13.28 -9.70 24.40
N GLN A 431 -14.18 -9.19 23.57
CA GLN A 431 -15.61 -9.08 23.89
C GLN A 431 -16.27 -10.44 24.08
N PHE A 432 -15.97 -11.42 23.23
CA PHE A 432 -16.49 -12.78 23.33
C PHE A 432 -16.05 -13.43 24.65
N ILE A 433 -14.75 -13.38 24.97
CA ILE A 433 -14.23 -13.88 26.24
C ILE A 433 -14.84 -13.12 27.42
N GLY A 434 -14.93 -11.79 27.34
CA GLY A 434 -15.56 -10.96 28.36
C GLY A 434 -17.06 -11.26 28.55
N THR A 435 -17.79 -11.49 27.49
CA THR A 435 -19.23 -11.84 27.52
C THR A 435 -19.43 -13.20 28.18
N ILE A 436 -18.61 -14.20 27.85
CA ILE A 436 -18.65 -15.53 28.48
C ILE A 436 -18.33 -15.42 29.97
N ALA A 437 -17.29 -14.67 30.33
CA ALA A 437 -16.91 -14.45 31.72
C ALA A 437 -18.02 -13.80 32.55
N GLN A 438 -18.73 -12.82 31.94
CA GLN A 438 -19.83 -12.11 32.61
C GLN A 438 -21.14 -12.94 32.69
N THR A 439 -21.42 -13.75 31.65
CA THR A 439 -22.69 -14.49 31.57
C THR A 439 -22.66 -15.86 32.24
N LEU A 440 -21.55 -16.58 32.12
CA LEU A 440 -21.40 -17.96 32.57
C LEU A 440 -20.41 -18.12 33.75
N GLY A 441 -19.70 -17.05 34.10
CA GLY A 441 -18.71 -17.06 35.17
C GLY A 441 -17.30 -17.50 34.73
N PRO A 442 -16.28 -17.20 35.53
CA PRO A 442 -14.88 -17.49 35.19
C PRO A 442 -14.55 -18.99 35.16
N GLU A 443 -15.32 -19.83 35.87
CA GLU A 443 -15.14 -21.29 35.86
C GLU A 443 -15.52 -21.91 34.51
N ALA A 444 -16.59 -21.40 33.86
CA ALA A 444 -16.99 -21.83 32.54
C ALA A 444 -15.93 -21.52 31.46
N LEU A 445 -15.21 -20.42 31.63
CA LEU A 445 -14.09 -20.05 30.74
C LEU A 445 -12.99 -21.10 30.72
N MET A 446 -12.64 -21.63 31.90
CA MET A 446 -11.60 -22.66 32.05
C MET A 446 -12.04 -24.02 31.48
N HIS A 447 -13.35 -24.30 31.47
CA HIS A 447 -13.89 -25.57 30.98
C HIS A 447 -14.14 -25.61 29.47
N PHE A 448 -14.52 -24.48 28.87
CA PHE A 448 -14.96 -24.44 27.46
C PHE A 448 -14.00 -23.72 26.52
N ILE A 449 -13.06 -22.92 27.02
CA ILE A 449 -12.06 -22.22 26.22
C ILE A 449 -10.68 -22.75 26.57
N ASN A 450 -9.93 -23.17 25.56
CA ASN A 450 -8.51 -23.47 25.74
C ASN A 450 -7.73 -22.16 25.99
N PRO A 451 -7.18 -21.92 27.22
CA PRO A 451 -6.52 -20.67 27.54
C PRO A 451 -5.27 -20.43 26.70
N SER A 452 -4.51 -21.51 26.39
CA SER A 452 -3.30 -21.43 25.56
C SER A 452 -3.61 -20.96 24.16
N GLU A 453 -4.68 -21.48 23.55
CA GLU A 453 -5.11 -21.08 22.21
C GLU A 453 -5.67 -19.65 22.18
N ALA A 454 -6.43 -19.25 23.20
CA ALA A 454 -6.95 -17.89 23.34
C ALA A 454 -5.81 -16.86 23.46
N ILE A 455 -4.79 -17.15 24.27
CA ILE A 455 -3.61 -16.31 24.43
C ILE A 455 -2.80 -16.25 23.13
N LYS A 456 -2.59 -17.37 22.43
CA LYS A 456 -1.91 -17.42 21.13
C LYS A 456 -2.63 -16.56 20.09
N ARG A 457 -3.95 -16.64 20.00
CA ARG A 457 -4.75 -15.82 19.08
C ARG A 457 -4.73 -14.34 19.42
N LEU A 458 -4.83 -13.99 20.70
CA LEU A 458 -4.70 -12.61 21.18
C LEU A 458 -3.32 -12.02 20.87
N ALA A 459 -2.26 -12.78 21.14
CA ALA A 459 -0.89 -12.37 20.86
C ALA A 459 -0.64 -12.23 19.34
N ALA A 460 -1.10 -13.18 18.54
CA ALA A 460 -1.04 -13.09 17.08
C ALA A 460 -1.80 -11.87 16.53
N ALA A 461 -2.96 -11.54 17.11
CA ALA A 461 -3.74 -10.34 16.75
C ALA A 461 -3.05 -9.03 17.20
N GLN A 462 -2.17 -9.08 18.19
CA GLN A 462 -1.37 -7.94 18.66
C GLN A 462 0.03 -7.85 18.01
N GLY A 463 0.39 -8.85 17.16
CA GLY A 463 1.73 -8.91 16.55
C GLY A 463 2.84 -9.22 17.54
N ILE A 464 2.51 -9.79 18.71
CA ILE A 464 3.46 -10.18 19.76
C ILE A 464 3.92 -11.60 19.46
N ASP A 465 5.25 -11.81 19.50
CA ASP A 465 5.84 -13.15 19.33
C ASP A 465 5.59 -13.98 20.58
N VAL A 466 4.88 -15.10 20.42
CA VAL A 466 4.46 -15.98 21.52
C VAL A 466 5.59 -16.94 21.93
N LEU A 467 6.66 -17.04 21.14
CA LEU A 467 7.76 -18.01 21.23
C LEU A 467 8.52 -17.84 22.52
N ASN A 468 8.29 -17.61 23.57
CA ASN A 468 8.90 -17.59 24.92
C ASN A 468 7.98 -16.93 25.96
N LEU A 469 6.80 -16.45 25.52
CA LEU A 469 5.87 -15.77 26.40
C LEU A 469 4.81 -16.72 26.97
N VAL A 470 4.47 -17.77 26.23
CA VAL A 470 3.46 -18.76 26.62
C VAL A 470 4.11 -20.11 26.76
N LYS A 471 3.97 -20.69 27.93
CA LYS A 471 4.48 -22.06 28.24
C LYS A 471 3.75 -23.06 27.34
N THR A 472 4.48 -24.06 26.88
CA THR A 472 3.88 -25.18 26.13
C THR A 472 3.05 -26.06 27.07
N GLU A 473 2.10 -26.83 26.53
CA GLU A 473 1.27 -27.74 27.34
C GLU A 473 2.13 -28.76 28.08
N GLU A 474 3.25 -29.19 27.50
CA GLU A 474 4.22 -30.07 28.14
C GLU A 474 4.89 -29.41 29.34
N GLN A 475 5.27 -28.13 29.22
CA GLN A 475 5.85 -27.39 30.35
C GLN A 475 4.86 -27.16 31.49
N ILE A 476 3.58 -26.92 31.16
CA ILE A 476 2.53 -26.77 32.15
C ILE A 476 2.26 -28.11 32.86
N GLN A 477 2.22 -29.22 32.13
CA GLN A 477 2.08 -30.56 32.71
C GLN A 477 3.28 -30.94 33.59
N GLN A 478 4.48 -30.63 33.17
CA GLN A 478 5.68 -30.87 33.99
C GLN A 478 5.67 -30.03 35.28
N GLU A 479 5.29 -28.76 35.19
CA GLU A 479 5.16 -27.91 36.39
C GLU A 479 4.04 -28.39 37.32
N GLN A 480 2.91 -28.83 36.78
CA GLN A 480 1.83 -29.42 37.60
C GLN A 480 2.24 -30.72 38.27
N GLN A 481 2.97 -31.60 37.57
CA GLN A 481 3.52 -32.81 38.17
C GLN A 481 4.54 -32.50 39.26
N GLN A 482 5.43 -31.51 39.03
CA GLN A 482 6.38 -31.07 40.04
C GLN A 482 5.68 -30.44 41.25
N GLN A 483 4.64 -29.63 41.05
CA GLN A 483 3.84 -29.06 42.14
C GLN A 483 3.08 -30.15 42.92
N GLN A 484 2.51 -31.14 42.23
CA GLN A 484 1.86 -32.26 42.89
C GLN A 484 2.85 -33.11 43.69
N GLN A 485 4.05 -33.35 43.15
CA GLN A 485 5.10 -34.06 43.88
C GLN A 485 5.59 -33.27 45.10
N GLN A 486 5.77 -31.94 44.97
CA GLN A 486 6.16 -31.10 46.11
C GLN A 486 5.03 -31.00 47.15
N ALA A 487 3.77 -30.90 46.74
CA ALA A 487 2.63 -30.90 47.66
C ALA A 487 2.50 -32.28 48.38
N ALA A 488 2.72 -33.38 47.66
CA ALA A 488 2.73 -34.72 48.27
C ALA A 488 3.90 -34.90 49.26
N GLN A 489 5.08 -34.36 48.92
CA GLN A 489 6.24 -34.37 49.85
C GLN A 489 5.98 -33.51 51.09
N GLN A 490 5.37 -32.31 50.92
CA GLN A 490 5.02 -31.48 52.07
C GLN A 490 3.94 -32.11 52.94
N ALA A 491 2.92 -32.74 52.34
CA ALA A 491 1.89 -33.46 53.08
C ALA A 491 2.47 -34.69 53.83
N MET A 492 3.47 -35.39 53.24
CA MET A 492 4.20 -36.48 53.92
C MET A 492 5.05 -35.95 55.09
N LEU A 493 5.73 -34.81 54.91
CA LEU A 493 6.50 -34.16 55.97
C LEU A 493 5.62 -33.66 57.12
N GLU A 494 4.45 -33.10 56.82
CA GLU A 494 3.46 -32.69 57.81
C GLU A 494 2.86 -33.89 58.55
N GLN A 495 2.54 -34.99 57.86
CA GLN A 495 2.11 -36.23 58.49
C GLN A 495 3.21 -36.85 59.34
N ALA A 496 4.45 -36.88 58.86
CA ALA A 496 5.60 -37.38 59.66
C ALA A 496 5.84 -36.50 60.90
N GLY A 497 5.67 -35.15 60.77
CA GLY A 497 5.73 -34.22 61.89
C GLY A 497 4.62 -34.44 62.94
N GLN A 498 3.39 -34.73 62.47
CA GLN A 498 2.25 -35.05 63.37
C GLN A 498 2.43 -36.42 64.05
N ILE A 499 2.96 -37.39 63.34
CA ILE A 499 3.26 -38.73 63.91
C ILE A 499 4.39 -38.62 64.90
N ALA A 500 5.45 -37.85 64.63
CA ALA A 500 6.56 -37.63 65.56
C ALA A 500 6.16 -36.88 66.87
N GLY A 501 5.11 -36.04 66.78
CA GLY A 501 4.53 -35.30 67.92
C GLY A 501 3.43 -36.04 68.66
N SER A 502 3.07 -37.26 68.27
CA SER A 502 2.04 -38.03 68.93
C SER A 502 2.51 -38.69 70.19
N PRO A 503 1.69 -38.83 71.28
CA PRO A 503 2.08 -39.49 72.53
C PRO A 503 2.49 -40.96 72.40
N MET A 504 2.34 -41.52 71.20
CA MET A 504 2.68 -42.93 70.89
C MET A 504 4.17 -43.11 70.57
N MET A 505 4.90 -42.07 70.31
CA MET A 505 6.33 -42.00 69.97
C MET A 505 7.21 -41.56 71.18
N ASP A 506 6.63 -41.50 72.38
CA ASP A 506 7.42 -41.13 73.58
C ASP A 506 8.25 -42.36 74.05
N PRO A 507 9.61 -42.33 73.92
CA PRO A 507 10.48 -43.44 74.19
C PRO A 507 10.38 -43.96 75.63
N SER A 508 9.79 -43.17 76.55
CA SER A 508 9.61 -43.50 77.94
C SER A 508 8.37 -44.42 78.20
N LYS A 509 7.49 -44.56 77.18
CA LYS A 509 6.22 -45.31 77.34
C LYS A 509 6.08 -46.51 76.41
N ASN A 510 6.89 -46.64 75.37
CA ASN A 510 6.80 -47.74 74.40
C ASN A 510 8.16 -48.07 73.75
N PRO A 511 9.06 -48.84 74.40
CA PRO A 511 10.42 -49.09 73.92
C PRO A 511 10.48 -50.02 72.71
N GLU A 512 9.49 -50.83 72.40
CA GLU A 512 9.48 -51.75 71.25
C GLU A 512 8.94 -51.17 69.95
N GLY A 513 8.29 -49.98 69.99
CA GLY A 513 7.68 -49.34 68.79
C GLY A 513 8.65 -48.49 67.98
N THR A 514 9.82 -48.13 68.51
CA THR A 514 10.77 -47.21 67.87
C THR A 514 11.72 -47.88 66.91
N ASP A 515 12.05 -49.16 67.11
CA ASP A 515 13.05 -49.88 66.28
C ASP A 515 12.46 -50.32 64.93
N ALA A 516 11.19 -50.76 64.90
CA ALA A 516 10.53 -51.17 63.63
C ALA A 516 10.22 -50.05 62.67
N LEU A 517 9.96 -48.80 63.15
CA LEU A 517 9.71 -47.64 62.29
C LEU A 517 11.02 -46.95 61.85
N GLY A 518 12.10 -47.09 62.66
CA GLY A 518 13.42 -46.62 62.28
C GLY A 518 13.98 -47.37 61.05
N GLU A 519 13.77 -48.66 60.98
CA GLU A 519 14.19 -49.51 59.86
C GLU A 519 13.34 -49.17 58.57
N GLN A 520 12.05 -48.94 58.69
CA GLN A 520 11.22 -48.57 57.52
C GLN A 520 11.52 -47.17 56.93
N ILE A 521 11.96 -46.23 57.77
CA ILE A 521 12.39 -44.91 57.33
C ILE A 521 13.76 -44.96 56.63
N VAL A 522 14.67 -45.80 57.10
CA VAL A 522 15.99 -46.01 56.49
C VAL A 522 15.84 -46.73 55.13
N GLU A 523 15.02 -47.79 55.07
CA GLU A 523 14.72 -48.46 53.78
C GLU A 523 14.05 -47.57 52.77
N ALA A 524 13.16 -46.64 53.15
CA ALA A 524 12.54 -45.67 52.27
C ALA A 524 13.52 -44.57 51.77
N GLN A 525 14.57 -44.26 52.54
CA GLN A 525 15.64 -43.34 52.11
C GLN A 525 16.68 -43.98 51.20
N GLU A 526 16.99 -45.29 51.39
CA GLU A 526 17.92 -46.02 50.50
C GLU A 526 17.30 -46.25 49.08
N GLN A 527 16.00 -46.49 48.97
CA GLN A 527 15.32 -46.63 47.68
C GLN A 527 15.25 -45.31 46.83
N GLN A 528 15.52 -44.14 47.42
CA GLN A 528 15.56 -42.86 46.73
C GLN A 528 16.96 -42.43 46.26
N GLN A 529 18.03 -43.20 46.49
CA GLN A 529 19.40 -42.85 46.08
C GLN A 529 19.95 -43.66 44.90
N GLU A 530 19.17 -44.48 44.22
CA GLU A 530 19.62 -45.06 42.95
C GLU A 530 19.49 -44.06 41.82
N PRO A 531 20.59 -43.66 41.12
CA PRO A 531 20.53 -42.80 39.96
C PRO A 531 19.95 -43.58 38.78
N PRO A 532 19.18 -42.89 37.86
CA PRO A 532 18.64 -43.54 36.68
C PRO A 532 19.79 -44.04 35.78
N GLN A 533 19.79 -45.34 35.49
CA GLN A 533 20.63 -45.94 34.47
C GLN A 533 20.22 -45.44 33.09
N GLU A 534 21.22 -45.20 32.23
CA GLU A 534 21.24 -44.61 30.91
C GLU A 534 20.10 -44.98 29.94
#